data_4e327eda78b7aa87ff831b6c169e6974
#
_entry.id   4e327eda78b7aa87ff831b6c169e6974
#
_cell.length_a   1.000
_cell.length_b   1.000
_cell.length_c   1.000
_cell.angle_alpha   90.00
_cell.angle_beta   90.00
_cell.angle_gamma   90.00
#
_symmetry.space_group_name_H-M   'P 1'
#
loop_
_entity.id
_entity.type
_entity.pdbx_description
1 polymer ?
#
loop_
_entity_poly.entity_id
_entity_poly.type
_entity_poly.pdbx_seq_one_letter_code
_entity_poly.pdbx_strand_id
1 'polypeptide(L)'
;MRDGNSETETELQAAERRISKLQRCGAARVASMEQSFLGLLEAIGEDPQREGLLRTPNRAARAFEFLTAGYRQSLDDIINNALFESEASEIILVKDIELYSLCEHHLIPFIGKAHVAYIPDGEVVGLSKTARIVDMFARRLQIQENLTMQIADALMKALHPRGVGVVIEAKHLCMMMRGVEKQNSVMKTSCLLGVFKEDARTRSEFLSLLND
;
A
#
# COMPACT_ATOMS: atom_id res chain seq x y z
N MET A 1 -7.24 47.71 5.47
CA MET A 1 -6.24 46.66 5.63
C MET A 1 -6.30 46.12 7.05
N ARG A 2 -7.24 45.27 7.38
CA ARG A 2 -7.30 44.45 8.61
C ARG A 2 -8.42 43.45 8.40
N ASP A 3 -8.12 42.21 7.98
CA ASP A 3 -9.04 41.06 8.14
C ASP A 3 -8.41 39.73 7.73
N GLY A 4 -7.11 39.72 7.32
CA GLY A 4 -6.42 38.46 6.91
C GLY A 4 -5.87 37.61 8.06
N ASN A 5 -5.89 38.12 9.32
CA ASN A 5 -5.19 37.44 10.43
C ASN A 5 -6.12 36.53 11.26
N SER A 6 -7.45 36.70 11.18
CA SER A 6 -8.38 35.92 11.99
C SER A 6 -8.78 34.58 11.35
N GLU A 7 -8.81 34.51 10.01
CA GLU A 7 -9.14 33.27 9.29
C GLU A 7 -8.00 32.24 9.34
N THR A 8 -6.73 32.71 9.19
CA THR A 8 -5.55 31.85 9.28
C THR A 8 -5.32 31.28 10.68
N GLU A 9 -5.67 32.04 11.73
CA GLU A 9 -5.56 31.60 13.12
C GLU A 9 -6.61 30.51 13.45
N THR A 10 -7.81 30.60 12.88
CA THR A 10 -8.88 29.60 13.03
C THR A 10 -8.59 28.31 12.28
N GLU A 11 -8.00 28.37 11.09
CA GLU A 11 -7.59 27.20 10.31
C GLU A 11 -6.45 26.44 10.99
N LEU A 12 -5.47 27.14 11.54
CA LEU A 12 -4.36 26.54 12.28
C LEU A 12 -4.85 25.79 13.51
N GLN A 13 -5.74 26.40 14.31
CA GLN A 13 -6.35 25.77 15.48
C GLN A 13 -7.20 24.54 15.13
N ALA A 14 -7.91 24.57 14.00
CA ALA A 14 -8.67 23.43 13.49
C ALA A 14 -7.74 22.27 13.07
N ALA A 15 -6.62 22.58 12.41
CA ALA A 15 -5.61 21.62 12.04
C ALA A 15 -4.95 20.97 13.26
N GLU A 16 -4.58 21.76 14.28
CA GLU A 16 -4.03 21.24 15.54
C GLU A 16 -4.99 20.31 16.28
N ARG A 17 -6.28 20.66 16.35
CA ARG A 17 -7.33 19.81 16.93
C ARG A 17 -7.47 18.49 16.15
N ARG A 18 -7.42 18.55 14.82
CA ARG A 18 -7.49 17.35 13.96
C ARG A 18 -6.27 16.45 14.19
N ILE A 19 -5.07 17.00 14.23
CA ILE A 19 -3.82 16.28 14.51
C ILE A 19 -3.89 15.62 15.89
N SER A 20 -4.29 16.36 16.94
CA SER A 20 -4.42 15.83 18.30
C SER A 20 -5.46 14.70 18.39
N LYS A 21 -6.57 14.79 17.65
CA LYS A 21 -7.58 13.72 17.56
C LYS A 21 -7.02 12.48 16.90
N LEU A 22 -6.30 12.63 15.78
CA LEU A 22 -5.68 11.52 15.06
C LEU A 22 -4.61 10.81 15.90
N GLN A 23 -3.78 11.56 16.63
CA GLN A 23 -2.78 11.01 17.55
C GLN A 23 -3.41 10.22 18.69
N ARG A 24 -4.49 10.75 19.32
CA ARG A 24 -5.23 10.02 20.38
C ARG A 24 -5.87 8.74 19.83
N CYS A 25 -6.46 8.78 18.64
CA CYS A 25 -6.99 7.59 17.99
C CYS A 25 -5.90 6.56 17.69
N GLY A 26 -4.69 7.00 17.30
CA GLY A 26 -3.52 6.14 17.06
C GLY A 26 -3.07 5.44 18.36
N ALA A 27 -2.91 6.20 19.45
CA ALA A 27 -2.52 5.65 20.74
C ALA A 27 -3.53 4.63 21.29
N ALA A 28 -4.83 4.90 21.15
CA ALA A 28 -5.88 3.97 21.58
C ALA A 28 -5.87 2.67 20.76
N ARG A 29 -5.65 2.74 19.46
CA ARG A 29 -5.51 1.54 18.62
C ARG A 29 -4.30 0.70 19.00
N VAL A 30 -3.13 1.33 19.21
CA VAL A 30 -1.92 0.63 19.65
C VAL A 30 -2.17 -0.06 20.99
N ALA A 31 -2.76 0.64 21.95
CA ALA A 31 -3.08 0.07 23.27
C ALA A 31 -4.04 -1.14 23.16
N SER A 32 -5.06 -1.07 22.30
CA SER A 32 -5.98 -2.19 22.08
C SER A 32 -5.27 -3.40 21.46
N MET A 33 -4.42 -3.17 20.44
CA MET A 33 -3.61 -4.24 19.84
C MET A 33 -2.60 -4.83 20.83
N GLU A 34 -2.00 -4.00 21.68
CA GLU A 34 -1.06 -4.42 22.73
C GLU A 34 -1.71 -5.43 23.67
N GLN A 35 -2.94 -5.18 24.13
CA GLN A 35 -3.69 -6.12 24.94
C GLN A 35 -3.99 -7.43 24.19
N SER A 36 -4.30 -7.36 22.90
CA SER A 36 -4.53 -8.55 22.08
C SER A 36 -3.26 -9.40 21.94
N PHE A 37 -2.10 -8.76 21.76
CA PHE A 37 -0.81 -9.47 21.70
C PHE A 37 -0.39 -10.05 23.03
N LEU A 38 -0.70 -9.39 24.15
CA LEU A 38 -0.49 -9.93 25.48
C LEU A 38 -1.30 -11.22 25.67
N GLY A 39 -2.60 -11.19 25.36
CA GLY A 39 -3.45 -12.37 25.43
C GLY A 39 -3.01 -13.50 24.47
N LEU A 40 -2.44 -13.16 23.29
CA LEU A 40 -1.87 -14.15 22.39
C LEU A 40 -0.64 -14.85 23.00
N LEU A 41 0.26 -14.11 23.66
CA LEU A 41 1.42 -14.70 24.33
C LEU A 41 0.99 -15.71 25.43
N GLU A 42 0.01 -15.31 26.23
CA GLU A 42 -0.57 -16.18 27.26
C GLU A 42 -1.23 -17.42 26.65
N ALA A 43 -2.00 -17.25 25.57
CA ALA A 43 -2.73 -18.35 24.91
C ALA A 43 -1.80 -19.39 24.27
N ILE A 44 -0.60 -19.02 23.82
CA ILE A 44 0.39 -19.97 23.29
C ILE A 44 1.26 -20.59 24.40
N GLY A 45 1.05 -20.23 25.67
CA GLY A 45 1.75 -20.79 26.83
C GLY A 45 3.08 -20.11 27.15
N GLU A 46 3.34 -18.91 26.64
CA GLU A 46 4.53 -18.11 26.95
C GLU A 46 4.35 -17.31 28.24
N ASP A 47 5.45 -17.05 28.95
CA ASP A 47 5.48 -16.13 30.09
C ASP A 47 5.74 -14.69 29.59
N PRO A 48 4.73 -13.81 29.56
CA PRO A 48 4.89 -12.44 29.09
C PRO A 48 5.78 -11.59 30.01
N GLN A 49 6.07 -12.06 31.24
CA GLN A 49 6.89 -11.34 32.21
C GLN A 49 8.40 -11.66 32.05
N ARG A 50 8.78 -12.66 31.28
CA ARG A 50 10.19 -12.93 31.02
C ARG A 50 10.83 -11.76 30.25
N GLU A 51 12.08 -11.46 30.54
CA GLU A 51 12.82 -10.28 30.07
C GLU A 51 12.68 -10.03 28.56
N GLY A 52 12.80 -11.07 27.75
CA GLY A 52 12.70 -10.98 26.28
C GLY A 52 11.33 -10.59 25.77
N LEU A 53 10.24 -10.80 26.53
CA LEU A 53 8.86 -10.56 26.12
C LEU A 53 8.20 -9.33 26.75
N LEU A 54 8.78 -8.71 27.78
CA LEU A 54 8.20 -7.54 28.46
C LEU A 54 7.73 -6.42 27.51
N ARG A 55 8.44 -6.20 26.41
CA ARG A 55 8.10 -5.17 25.43
C ARG A 55 7.45 -5.72 24.15
N THR A 56 7.29 -7.03 24.03
CA THR A 56 6.79 -7.68 22.82
C THR A 56 5.37 -7.25 22.46
N PRO A 57 4.40 -7.17 23.40
CA PRO A 57 3.05 -6.71 23.07
C PRO A 57 3.05 -5.33 22.41
N ASN A 58 3.78 -4.36 22.97
CA ASN A 58 3.85 -3.00 22.42
C ASN A 58 4.58 -2.97 21.07
N ARG A 59 5.70 -3.69 20.93
CA ARG A 59 6.45 -3.76 19.66
C ARG A 59 5.62 -4.38 18.55
N ALA A 60 4.91 -5.47 18.85
CA ALA A 60 4.02 -6.14 17.90
C ALA A 60 2.85 -5.22 17.49
N ALA A 61 2.21 -4.56 18.44
CA ALA A 61 1.14 -3.60 18.18
C ALA A 61 1.58 -2.47 17.24
N ARG A 62 2.75 -1.87 17.48
CA ARG A 62 3.31 -0.84 16.60
C ARG A 62 3.66 -1.35 15.22
N ALA A 63 4.21 -2.57 15.12
CA ALA A 63 4.49 -3.20 13.85
C ALA A 63 3.21 -3.43 13.03
N PHE A 64 2.15 -3.93 13.66
CA PHE A 64 0.86 -4.12 13.02
C PHE A 64 0.19 -2.80 12.64
N GLU A 65 0.29 -1.76 13.46
CA GLU A 65 -0.19 -0.44 13.10
C GLU A 65 0.49 0.10 11.84
N PHE A 66 1.81 -0.08 11.72
CA PHE A 66 2.56 0.29 10.53
C PHE A 66 2.16 -0.56 9.31
N LEU A 67 2.09 -1.88 9.47
CA LEU A 67 1.73 -2.81 8.40
C LEU A 67 0.28 -2.66 7.93
N THR A 68 -0.57 -1.99 8.69
CA THR A 68 -1.97 -1.71 8.34
C THR A 68 -2.25 -0.22 8.15
N ALA A 69 -1.20 0.59 7.96
CA ALA A 69 -1.31 2.05 7.80
C ALA A 69 -2.14 2.47 6.58
N GLY A 70 -2.17 1.65 5.54
CA GLY A 70 -2.90 1.92 4.31
C GLY A 70 -4.42 2.08 4.46
N TYR A 71 -5.02 1.52 5.52
CA TYR A 71 -6.44 1.76 5.83
C TYR A 71 -6.74 3.21 6.25
N ARG A 72 -5.72 3.99 6.57
CA ARG A 72 -5.82 5.37 7.05
C ARG A 72 -5.33 6.41 6.04
N GLN A 73 -4.97 5.96 4.86
CA GLN A 73 -4.52 6.80 3.76
C GLN A 73 -5.61 6.94 2.70
N SER A 74 -5.67 8.08 2.05
CA SER A 74 -6.52 8.31 0.89
C SER A 74 -5.69 8.49 -0.38
N LEU A 75 -6.28 8.15 -1.53
CA LEU A 75 -5.64 8.35 -2.82
C LEU A 75 -5.38 9.83 -3.09
N ASP A 76 -6.35 10.68 -2.75
CA ASP A 76 -6.26 12.12 -2.97
C ASP A 76 -5.12 12.76 -2.15
N ASP A 77 -4.94 12.34 -0.88
CA ASP A 77 -3.82 12.79 -0.05
C ASP A 77 -2.46 12.35 -0.61
N ILE A 78 -2.41 11.17 -1.24
CA ILE A 78 -1.18 10.67 -1.85
C ILE A 78 -0.85 11.45 -3.12
N ILE A 79 -1.80 11.65 -4.01
CA ILE A 79 -1.61 12.39 -5.26
C ILE A 79 -1.24 13.84 -4.94
N ASN A 80 -1.99 14.52 -4.06
CA ASN A 80 -1.68 15.84 -3.53
C ASN A 80 -1.15 16.80 -4.60
N ASN A 81 -1.93 17.02 -5.67
CA ASN A 81 -1.62 17.91 -6.80
C ASN A 81 -0.30 17.57 -7.55
N ALA A 82 0.23 16.36 -7.43
CA ALA A 82 1.44 15.94 -8.16
C ALA A 82 1.08 15.30 -9.52
N LEU A 83 0.13 15.91 -10.23
CA LEU A 83 -0.15 15.68 -11.63
C LEU A 83 0.47 16.82 -12.42
N PHE A 84 1.13 16.48 -13.52
CA PHE A 84 1.87 17.43 -14.36
C PHE A 84 1.45 17.26 -15.80
N GLU A 85 1.16 18.35 -16.51
CA GLU A 85 0.92 18.33 -17.94
C GLU A 85 2.11 17.69 -18.67
N SER A 86 1.83 16.83 -19.65
CA SER A 86 2.85 16.13 -20.41
C SER A 86 2.33 15.73 -21.80
N GLU A 87 3.18 15.90 -22.80
CA GLU A 87 2.92 15.40 -24.17
C GLU A 87 3.35 13.93 -24.36
N ALA A 88 3.81 13.25 -23.28
CA ALA A 88 4.18 11.84 -23.34
C ALA A 88 3.00 10.97 -23.75
N SER A 89 3.18 10.08 -24.71
CA SER A 89 2.16 9.19 -25.27
C SER A 89 2.55 7.71 -25.23
N GLU A 90 3.79 7.44 -24.76
CA GLU A 90 4.35 6.10 -24.69
C GLU A 90 4.17 5.48 -23.29
N ILE A 91 4.49 4.20 -23.16
CA ILE A 91 4.41 3.48 -21.89
C ILE A 91 5.38 4.09 -20.87
N ILE A 92 4.86 4.55 -19.75
CA ILE A 92 5.64 4.87 -18.56
C ILE A 92 5.58 3.66 -17.64
N LEU A 93 6.73 3.06 -17.33
CA LEU A 93 6.85 1.88 -16.48
C LEU A 93 7.72 2.18 -15.25
N VAL A 94 7.19 1.89 -14.07
CA VAL A 94 7.95 1.87 -12.81
C VAL A 94 8.08 0.41 -12.38
N LYS A 95 9.31 -0.11 -12.46
CA LYS A 95 9.64 -1.50 -12.14
C LYS A 95 10.13 -1.66 -10.71
N ASP A 96 10.02 -2.89 -10.23
CA ASP A 96 10.64 -3.38 -9.00
C ASP A 96 10.25 -2.57 -7.76
N ILE A 97 9.02 -2.07 -7.70
CA ILE A 97 8.50 -1.42 -6.50
C ILE A 97 8.33 -2.49 -5.42
N GLU A 98 9.18 -2.46 -4.41
CA GLU A 98 9.11 -3.39 -3.29
C GLU A 98 7.79 -3.27 -2.56
N LEU A 99 7.18 -4.41 -2.22
CA LEU A 99 5.94 -4.43 -1.44
C LEU A 99 6.00 -5.43 -0.30
N TYR A 100 5.33 -5.06 0.77
CA TYR A 100 5.17 -5.84 1.99
C TYR A 100 3.70 -5.78 2.40
N SER A 101 3.03 -6.92 2.46
CA SER A 101 1.61 -7.00 2.78
C SER A 101 1.31 -8.14 3.74
N LEU A 102 0.12 -8.16 4.31
CA LEU A 102 -0.37 -9.22 5.17
C LEU A 102 -1.48 -9.99 4.47
N CYS A 103 -1.30 -11.32 4.38
CA CYS A 103 -2.36 -12.20 3.87
C CYS A 103 -3.59 -12.12 4.80
N GLU A 104 -4.76 -11.80 4.25
CA GLU A 104 -5.98 -11.63 5.05
C GLU A 104 -6.44 -12.93 5.74
N HIS A 105 -6.09 -14.09 5.17
CA HIS A 105 -6.49 -15.39 5.72
C HIS A 105 -5.71 -15.82 6.96
N HIS A 106 -4.45 -15.37 7.09
CA HIS A 106 -3.54 -15.89 8.12
C HIS A 106 -2.81 -14.81 8.91
N LEU A 107 -2.93 -13.53 8.53
CA LEU A 107 -2.14 -12.40 9.06
C LEU A 107 -0.61 -12.59 8.92
N ILE A 108 -0.19 -13.52 8.05
CA ILE A 108 1.22 -13.80 7.77
C ILE A 108 1.64 -13.00 6.54
N PRO A 109 2.86 -12.43 6.53
CA PRO A 109 3.31 -11.59 5.43
C PRO A 109 3.40 -12.32 4.09
N PHE A 110 3.19 -11.58 3.01
CA PHE A 110 3.75 -11.87 1.71
C PHE A 110 4.61 -10.68 1.25
N ILE A 111 5.68 -11.00 0.55
CA ILE A 111 6.73 -10.05 0.20
C ILE A 111 7.01 -10.19 -1.29
N GLY A 112 7.11 -9.06 -1.97
CA GLY A 112 7.30 -9.11 -3.41
C GLY A 112 7.63 -7.77 -4.03
N LYS A 113 7.34 -7.68 -5.32
CA LYS A 113 7.55 -6.51 -6.15
C LYS A 113 6.30 -6.24 -6.99
N ALA A 114 5.99 -4.96 -7.16
CA ALA A 114 5.00 -4.50 -8.11
C ALA A 114 5.69 -3.79 -9.29
N HIS A 115 5.17 -4.03 -10.47
CA HIS A 115 5.54 -3.32 -11.69
C HIS A 115 4.29 -2.62 -12.19
N VAL A 116 4.36 -1.31 -12.32
CA VAL A 116 3.22 -0.45 -12.63
C VAL A 116 3.51 0.34 -13.89
N ALA A 117 2.68 0.17 -14.90
CA ALA A 117 2.76 0.93 -16.14
C ALA A 117 1.46 1.68 -16.41
N TYR A 118 1.57 2.81 -17.10
CA TYR A 118 0.43 3.52 -17.66
C TYR A 118 0.82 4.24 -18.95
N ILE A 119 -0.15 4.50 -19.81
CA ILE A 119 0.01 5.38 -20.97
C ILE A 119 -0.74 6.68 -20.69
N PRO A 120 -0.02 7.80 -20.57
CA PRO A 120 -0.64 9.09 -20.24
C PRO A 120 -1.68 9.54 -21.27
N ASP A 121 -2.62 10.39 -20.83
CA ASP A 121 -3.54 11.14 -21.68
C ASP A 121 -3.52 12.62 -21.25
N GLY A 122 -2.42 13.30 -21.56
CA GLY A 122 -2.20 14.71 -21.24
C GLY A 122 -1.55 14.99 -19.88
N GLU A 123 -1.55 14.03 -18.93
CA GLU A 123 -0.96 14.22 -17.61
C GLU A 123 -0.13 13.03 -17.17
N VAL A 124 0.94 13.31 -16.40
CA VAL A 124 1.78 12.30 -15.73
C VAL A 124 1.77 12.50 -14.22
N VAL A 125 1.95 11.42 -13.48
CA VAL A 125 2.05 11.48 -12.02
C VAL A 125 3.51 11.48 -11.58
N GLY A 126 3.81 12.23 -10.51
CA GLY A 126 5.14 12.21 -9.92
C GLY A 126 5.57 10.78 -9.53
N LEU A 127 6.77 10.37 -9.94
CA LEU A 127 7.31 9.01 -9.81
C LEU A 127 7.08 8.38 -8.42
N SER A 128 7.35 9.14 -7.36
CA SER A 128 7.17 8.67 -5.99
C SER A 128 5.72 8.37 -5.60
N LYS A 129 4.75 8.93 -6.34
CA LYS A 129 3.32 8.72 -6.06
C LYS A 129 2.89 7.31 -6.45
N THR A 130 3.43 6.78 -7.55
CA THR A 130 3.18 5.39 -7.98
C THR A 130 3.58 4.40 -6.86
N ALA A 131 4.78 4.54 -6.30
CA ALA A 131 5.23 3.70 -5.19
C ALA A 131 4.37 3.88 -3.93
N ARG A 132 3.95 5.11 -3.61
CA ARG A 132 3.07 5.37 -2.47
C ARG A 132 1.66 4.79 -2.64
N ILE A 133 1.13 4.74 -3.86
CA ILE A 133 -0.15 4.07 -4.17
C ILE A 133 -0.02 2.57 -3.93
N VAL A 134 1.07 1.96 -4.40
CA VAL A 134 1.37 0.54 -4.12
C VAL A 134 1.41 0.29 -2.61
N ASP A 135 2.17 1.09 -1.85
CA ASP A 135 2.26 0.99 -0.40
C ASP A 135 0.91 1.17 0.30
N MET A 136 0.10 2.13 -0.11
CA MET A 136 -1.22 2.38 0.48
C MET A 136 -2.12 1.14 0.41
N PHE A 137 -2.10 0.42 -0.70
CA PHE A 137 -2.89 -0.80 -0.83
C PHE A 137 -2.19 -2.01 -0.22
N ALA A 138 -0.87 -2.11 -0.31
CA ALA A 138 -0.10 -3.20 0.28
C ALA A 138 -0.15 -3.20 1.82
N ARG A 139 -0.16 -2.03 2.47
CA ARG A 139 -0.26 -1.89 3.93
C ARG A 139 -1.69 -2.10 4.44
N ARG A 140 -2.30 -3.21 4.04
CA ARG A 140 -3.65 -3.68 4.46
C ARG A 140 -3.63 -5.20 4.59
N LEU A 141 -4.74 -5.78 5.05
CA LEU A 141 -4.98 -7.21 4.90
C LEU A 141 -5.41 -7.45 3.45
N GLN A 142 -4.71 -8.33 2.72
CA GLN A 142 -4.87 -8.46 1.28
C GLN A 142 -4.86 -9.92 0.80
N ILE A 143 -5.48 -10.13 -0.35
CA ILE A 143 -5.12 -11.18 -1.29
C ILE A 143 -4.47 -10.52 -2.50
N GLN A 144 -3.48 -11.17 -3.09
CA GLN A 144 -2.63 -10.57 -4.12
C GLN A 144 -3.41 -10.14 -5.36
N GLU A 145 -4.42 -10.87 -5.75
CA GLU A 145 -5.31 -10.56 -6.89
C GLU A 145 -6.04 -9.24 -6.68
N ASN A 146 -6.64 -9.04 -5.50
CA ASN A 146 -7.34 -7.81 -5.17
C ASN A 146 -6.38 -6.62 -5.05
N LEU A 147 -5.19 -6.84 -4.46
CA LEU A 147 -4.14 -5.82 -4.39
C LEU A 147 -3.78 -5.32 -5.78
N THR A 148 -3.57 -6.25 -6.74
CA THR A 148 -3.22 -5.94 -8.11
C THR A 148 -4.30 -5.11 -8.80
N MET A 149 -5.57 -5.48 -8.64
CA MET A 149 -6.72 -4.75 -9.20
C MET A 149 -6.87 -3.37 -8.56
N GLN A 150 -6.79 -3.28 -7.23
CA GLN A 150 -6.95 -2.01 -6.51
C GLN A 150 -5.92 -0.96 -6.91
N ILE A 151 -4.66 -1.38 -7.14
CA ILE A 151 -3.61 -0.48 -7.64
C ILE A 151 -3.94 0.01 -9.05
N ALA A 152 -4.35 -0.89 -9.94
CA ALA A 152 -4.70 -0.54 -11.32
C ALA A 152 -5.90 0.42 -11.38
N ASP A 153 -6.97 0.12 -10.64
CA ASP A 153 -8.18 0.95 -10.58
C ASP A 153 -7.90 2.33 -9.99
N ALA A 154 -7.04 2.40 -8.96
CA ALA A 154 -6.65 3.67 -8.35
C ALA A 154 -5.92 4.58 -9.34
N LEU A 155 -5.02 4.02 -10.14
CA LEU A 155 -4.30 4.77 -11.18
C LEU A 155 -5.22 5.20 -12.31
N MET A 156 -6.12 4.32 -12.77
CA MET A 156 -7.14 4.68 -13.76
C MET A 156 -8.01 5.85 -13.27
N LYS A 157 -8.42 5.81 -12.00
CA LYS A 157 -9.24 6.86 -11.40
C LYS A 157 -8.51 8.19 -11.21
N ALA A 158 -7.22 8.13 -10.84
CA ALA A 158 -6.45 9.32 -10.47
C ALA A 158 -5.88 10.08 -11.67
N LEU A 159 -5.49 9.36 -12.73
CA LEU A 159 -4.78 9.92 -13.89
C LEU A 159 -5.63 9.98 -15.16
N HIS A 160 -6.73 9.25 -15.20
CA HIS A 160 -7.53 9.06 -16.43
C HIS A 160 -6.67 8.70 -17.66
N PRO A 161 -5.71 7.77 -17.53
CA PRO A 161 -4.78 7.46 -18.62
C PRO A 161 -5.48 6.62 -19.69
N ARG A 162 -4.86 6.47 -20.84
CA ARG A 162 -5.36 5.58 -21.92
C ARG A 162 -5.39 4.11 -21.51
N GLY A 163 -4.60 3.73 -20.52
CA GLY A 163 -4.58 2.39 -19.93
C GLY A 163 -3.59 2.27 -18.78
N VAL A 164 -3.75 1.20 -18.01
CA VAL A 164 -2.88 0.83 -16.88
C VAL A 164 -2.56 -0.65 -16.97
N GLY A 165 -1.31 -1.00 -16.70
CA GLY A 165 -0.83 -2.37 -16.51
C GLY A 165 -0.16 -2.53 -15.14
N VAL A 166 -0.62 -3.48 -14.34
CA VAL A 166 0.02 -3.80 -13.05
C VAL A 166 0.35 -5.29 -13.04
N VAL A 167 1.58 -5.61 -12.66
CA VAL A 167 2.02 -6.99 -12.39
C VAL A 167 2.63 -7.03 -11.00
N ILE A 168 2.24 -8.02 -10.20
CA ILE A 168 2.81 -8.27 -8.87
C ILE A 168 3.39 -9.68 -8.84
N GLU A 169 4.62 -9.79 -8.34
CA GLU A 169 5.30 -11.05 -8.04
C GLU A 169 5.57 -11.11 -6.54
N ALA A 170 5.10 -12.14 -5.85
CA ALA A 170 5.32 -12.24 -4.41
C ALA A 170 5.50 -13.68 -3.93
N LYS A 171 6.21 -13.79 -2.81
CA LYS A 171 6.37 -15.00 -2.00
C LYS A 171 5.47 -14.90 -0.77
N HIS A 172 4.64 -15.92 -0.57
CA HIS A 172 3.67 -15.98 0.52
C HIS A 172 4.19 -16.84 1.66
N LEU A 173 4.56 -16.20 2.79
CA LEU A 173 5.06 -16.95 3.95
C LEU A 173 4.01 -17.88 4.55
N CYS A 174 2.71 -17.57 4.40
CA CYS A 174 1.62 -18.45 4.81
C CYS A 174 1.59 -19.80 4.06
N MET A 175 2.21 -19.87 2.89
CA MET A 175 2.36 -21.09 2.10
C MET A 175 3.76 -21.71 2.26
N MET A 176 4.78 -20.90 2.56
CA MET A 176 6.18 -21.34 2.63
C MET A 176 6.53 -22.00 3.95
N MET A 177 6.12 -21.40 5.09
CA MET A 177 6.55 -21.83 6.43
C MET A 177 5.58 -22.77 7.12
N ARG A 178 4.41 -22.97 6.57
CA ARG A 178 3.35 -23.89 7.04
C ARG A 178 2.40 -24.27 5.89
N GLY A 179 1.49 -25.18 6.13
CA GLY A 179 0.53 -25.68 5.14
C GLY A 179 1.21 -26.58 4.12
N VAL A 180 1.37 -26.09 2.89
CA VAL A 180 1.97 -26.90 1.80
C VAL A 180 3.51 -26.83 1.76
N GLU A 181 4.13 -25.93 2.50
CA GLU A 181 5.58 -25.80 2.71
C GLU A 181 6.41 -25.70 1.40
N LYS A 182 5.93 -24.90 0.43
CA LYS A 182 6.57 -24.71 -0.86
C LYS A 182 7.39 -23.41 -0.89
N GLN A 183 8.66 -23.49 -0.54
CA GLN A 183 9.55 -22.33 -0.35
C GLN A 183 9.92 -21.60 -1.66
N ASN A 184 9.94 -22.30 -2.78
CA ASN A 184 10.36 -21.74 -4.07
C ASN A 184 9.20 -21.25 -4.92
N SER A 185 7.96 -21.35 -4.43
CA SER A 185 6.79 -20.89 -5.15
C SER A 185 6.72 -19.37 -5.14
N VAL A 186 6.53 -18.79 -6.32
CA VAL A 186 6.27 -17.37 -6.53
C VAL A 186 4.90 -17.23 -7.19
N MET A 187 4.07 -16.38 -6.64
CA MET A 187 2.77 -16.05 -7.23
C MET A 187 2.93 -14.80 -8.09
N LYS A 188 2.44 -14.87 -9.34
CA LYS A 188 2.35 -13.71 -10.23
C LYS A 188 0.88 -13.41 -10.52
N THR A 189 0.51 -12.15 -10.37
CA THR A 189 -0.82 -11.64 -10.73
C THR A 189 -0.68 -10.44 -11.66
N SER A 190 -1.64 -10.26 -12.55
CA SER A 190 -1.67 -9.12 -13.46
C SER A 190 -3.07 -8.51 -13.56
N CYS A 191 -3.12 -7.20 -13.72
CA CYS A 191 -4.32 -6.46 -14.08
C CYS A 191 -4.00 -5.49 -15.20
N LEU A 192 -4.73 -5.60 -16.31
CA LEU A 192 -4.56 -4.79 -17.51
C LEU A 192 -5.88 -4.07 -17.80
N LEU A 193 -5.84 -2.76 -17.93
CA LEU A 193 -6.99 -1.89 -18.16
C LEU A 193 -6.76 -1.00 -19.39
N GLY A 194 -7.87 -0.60 -20.07
CA GLY A 194 -7.82 0.23 -21.27
C GLY A 194 -6.98 -0.42 -22.36
N VAL A 195 -6.13 0.35 -23.04
CA VAL A 195 -5.35 -0.11 -24.20
C VAL A 195 -4.43 -1.29 -23.90
N PHE A 196 -3.95 -1.48 -22.67
CA PHE A 196 -3.18 -2.69 -22.31
C PHE A 196 -4.03 -3.96 -22.41
N LYS A 197 -5.32 -3.88 -22.16
CA LYS A 197 -6.26 -5.00 -22.29
C LYS A 197 -6.75 -5.17 -23.73
N GLU A 198 -7.03 -4.07 -24.42
CA GLU A 198 -7.69 -4.03 -25.72
C GLU A 198 -6.72 -4.32 -26.88
N ASP A 199 -5.50 -3.75 -26.84
CA ASP A 199 -4.51 -3.92 -27.89
C ASP A 199 -3.41 -4.95 -27.53
N ALA A 200 -3.28 -5.96 -28.36
CA ALA A 200 -2.28 -7.02 -28.16
C ALA A 200 -0.84 -6.54 -28.35
N ARG A 201 -0.61 -5.49 -29.13
CA ARG A 201 0.75 -4.94 -29.36
C ARG A 201 1.23 -4.19 -28.13
N THR A 202 0.40 -3.29 -27.59
CA THR A 202 0.67 -2.56 -26.35
C THR A 202 0.92 -3.53 -25.19
N ARG A 203 0.10 -4.57 -25.09
CA ARG A 203 0.29 -5.62 -24.08
C ARG A 203 1.62 -6.35 -24.25
N SER A 204 2.00 -6.72 -25.46
CA SER A 204 3.26 -7.40 -25.77
C SER A 204 4.47 -6.53 -25.43
N GLU A 205 4.42 -5.26 -25.78
CA GLU A 205 5.47 -4.28 -25.45
C GLU A 205 5.64 -4.14 -23.93
N PHE A 206 4.55 -3.97 -23.19
CA PHE A 206 4.59 -3.93 -21.73
C PHE A 206 5.23 -5.17 -21.12
N LEU A 207 4.81 -6.37 -21.57
CA LEU A 207 5.36 -7.63 -21.07
C LEU A 207 6.84 -7.80 -21.44
N SER A 208 7.30 -7.26 -22.57
CA SER A 208 8.72 -7.25 -22.95
C SER A 208 9.53 -6.37 -22.02
N LEU A 209 9.06 -5.13 -21.76
CA LEU A 209 9.72 -4.19 -20.84
C LEU A 209 9.85 -4.72 -19.40
N LEU A 210 8.98 -5.66 -18.99
CA LEU A 210 9.08 -6.31 -17.70
C LEU A 210 10.23 -7.30 -17.59
N ASN A 211 10.61 -7.93 -18.72
CA ASN A 211 11.60 -9.01 -18.74
C ASN A 211 13.03 -8.49 -18.95
N ASP A 212 13.18 -7.25 -19.37
CA ASP A 212 14.47 -6.56 -19.51
C ASP A 212 14.97 -6.05 -18.14
#